data_fe6bf679c1dcb7f5ab04667c87b39ee1
#
_entry.id   fe6bf679c1dcb7f5ab04667c87b39ee1
#
_cell.length_a   1.000
_cell.length_b   1.000
_cell.length_c   1.000
_cell.angle_alpha   90.00
_cell.angle_beta   90.00
_cell.angle_gamma   90.00
#
_symmetry.space_group_name_H-M   'P 1'
#
loop_
_entity.id
_entity.type
_entity.pdbx_description
1 polymer ?
#
loop_
_entity_poly.entity_id
_entity_poly.type
_entity_poly.pdbx_seq_one_letter_code
_entity_poly.pdbx_strand_id
1 'polypeptide(L)'
;MLIPVPDGISNEAAVLADPFSVSFHAIVRHPPPSSGRVLVYGAGALGLTSVAILKALYPGVEVGVVARFEAQRAMALQFGADAVFAHEPRLQLVEELATWSGAVLHQPLDGLPVTHPGHIDVVYDSIAKAETLEVGVRVLAERGRLVYTGVATPERWESTPIYFKEITIAGSNAFGMEDFEGRRLHAIALYLELVRDGRLDITPMLTHRFGLEEWWPALKALARQDRSGALKVAFTPNA
;
A
#
# COMPACT_ATOMS: atom_id res chain seq x y z
N MET A 1 17.88 -14.21 -11.86
CA MET A 1 18.97 -13.51 -11.16
C MET A 1 18.97 -13.95 -9.71
N LEU A 2 20.14 -14.21 -9.12
CA LEU A 2 20.29 -14.48 -7.68
C LEU A 2 20.93 -13.26 -7.02
N ILE A 3 20.40 -12.84 -5.90
CA ILE A 3 20.94 -11.75 -5.09
C ILE A 3 21.35 -12.36 -3.75
N PRO A 4 22.63 -12.30 -3.38
CA PRO A 4 23.09 -12.83 -2.10
C PRO A 4 22.50 -11.99 -0.95
N VAL A 5 22.10 -12.67 0.13
CA VAL A 5 21.70 -12.00 1.38
C VAL A 5 22.97 -11.67 2.14
N PRO A 6 23.23 -10.40 2.48
CA PRO A 6 24.39 -10.01 3.26
C PRO A 6 24.40 -10.62 4.65
N ASP A 7 25.59 -10.83 5.22
CA ASP A 7 25.74 -11.25 6.62
C ASP A 7 25.04 -10.26 7.55
N GLY A 8 24.42 -10.78 8.60
CA GLY A 8 23.69 -10.00 9.61
C GLY A 8 22.23 -9.71 9.25
N ILE A 9 21.75 -10.05 8.05
CA ILE A 9 20.33 -9.98 7.70
C ILE A 9 19.68 -11.34 7.93
N SER A 10 18.60 -11.37 8.71
CA SER A 10 17.86 -12.60 8.98
C SER A 10 17.08 -13.08 7.75
N ASN A 11 16.77 -14.38 7.70
CA ASN A 11 15.92 -14.94 6.65
C ASN A 11 14.51 -14.34 6.69
N GLU A 12 14.02 -13.99 7.87
CA GLU A 12 12.72 -13.31 8.06
C GLU A 12 12.70 -11.92 7.43
N ALA A 13 13.80 -11.19 7.54
CA ALA A 13 13.92 -9.92 6.83
C ALA A 13 14.06 -10.14 5.31
N ALA A 14 14.94 -11.07 4.92
CA ALA A 14 15.23 -11.32 3.50
C ALA A 14 14.00 -11.75 2.69
N VAL A 15 13.10 -12.56 3.27
CA VAL A 15 11.88 -13.05 2.58
C VAL A 15 10.88 -11.92 2.25
N LEU A 16 11.04 -10.76 2.86
CA LEU A 16 10.19 -9.57 2.63
C LEU A 16 10.72 -8.68 1.51
N ALA A 17 11.85 -9.02 0.89
CA ALA A 17 12.42 -8.26 -0.20
C ALA A 17 11.50 -8.15 -1.42
N ASP A 18 10.70 -9.19 -1.70
CA ASP A 18 9.75 -9.19 -2.82
C ASP A 18 8.62 -8.16 -2.63
N PRO A 19 7.79 -8.22 -1.57
CA PRO A 19 6.73 -7.22 -1.39
C PRO A 19 7.28 -5.80 -1.23
N PHE A 20 8.46 -5.63 -0.61
CA PHE A 20 9.14 -4.33 -0.59
C PHE A 20 9.39 -3.85 -2.02
N SER A 21 10.01 -4.67 -2.85
CA SER A 21 10.44 -4.26 -4.18
C SER A 21 9.28 -3.87 -5.09
N VAL A 22 8.15 -4.59 -5.00
CA VAL A 22 6.92 -4.25 -5.75
C VAL A 22 6.37 -2.89 -5.32
N SER A 23 6.25 -2.66 -4.01
CA SER A 23 5.73 -1.39 -3.49
C SER A 23 6.70 -0.23 -3.74
N PHE A 24 8.01 -0.48 -3.59
CA PHE A 24 9.04 0.51 -3.86
C PHE A 24 9.05 0.94 -5.32
N HIS A 25 8.95 -0.01 -6.27
CA HIS A 25 8.85 0.28 -7.69
C HIS A 25 7.68 1.22 -8.01
N ALA A 26 6.50 0.95 -7.45
CA ALA A 26 5.33 1.81 -7.63
C ALA A 26 5.57 3.23 -7.11
N ILE A 27 6.16 3.34 -5.91
CA ILE A 27 6.38 4.63 -5.25
C ILE A 27 7.49 5.44 -5.95
N VAL A 28 8.62 4.82 -6.32
CA VAL A 28 9.74 5.57 -6.92
C VAL A 28 9.41 6.04 -8.34
N ARG A 29 8.59 5.31 -9.08
CA ARG A 29 8.13 5.72 -10.42
C ARG A 29 7.03 6.79 -10.38
N HIS A 30 6.29 6.84 -9.30
CA HIS A 30 5.18 7.75 -9.10
C HIS A 30 5.26 8.37 -7.70
N PRO A 31 6.36 9.08 -7.38
CA PRO A 31 6.61 9.54 -6.02
C PRO A 31 5.54 10.54 -5.57
N PRO A 32 5.23 10.55 -4.27
CA PRO A 32 4.42 11.61 -3.71
C PRO A 32 5.16 12.96 -3.76
N PRO A 33 4.48 14.10 -3.60
CA PRO A 33 5.15 15.37 -3.39
C PRO A 33 6.00 15.33 -2.10
N SER A 34 6.92 16.29 -1.93
CA SER A 34 7.79 16.36 -0.74
C SER A 34 7.02 16.58 0.55
N SER A 35 5.84 17.15 0.47
CA SER A 35 4.85 17.31 1.54
C SER A 35 3.46 17.19 0.94
N GLY A 36 2.51 16.60 1.66
CA GLY A 36 1.15 16.40 1.19
C GLY A 36 0.52 15.16 1.81
N ARG A 37 -0.61 14.73 1.26
CA ARG A 37 -1.34 13.57 1.75
C ARG A 37 -1.34 12.42 0.76
N VAL A 38 -1.09 11.25 1.30
CA VAL A 38 -1.07 9.99 0.55
C VAL A 38 -2.08 9.04 1.16
N LEU A 39 -2.88 8.39 0.33
CA LEU A 39 -3.76 7.32 0.74
C LEU A 39 -3.22 5.98 0.25
N VAL A 40 -3.02 5.04 1.15
CA VAL A 40 -2.77 3.63 0.80
C VAL A 40 -4.08 2.87 0.90
N TYR A 41 -4.60 2.41 -0.22
CA TYR A 41 -5.84 1.62 -0.24
C TYR A 41 -5.53 0.12 -0.23
N GLY A 42 -5.94 -0.53 0.87
CA GLY A 42 -5.63 -1.93 1.15
C GLY A 42 -4.37 -2.10 1.99
N ALA A 43 -4.51 -2.75 3.14
CA ALA A 43 -3.45 -2.99 4.11
C ALA A 43 -3.02 -4.48 4.13
N GLY A 44 -2.90 -5.08 2.95
CA GLY A 44 -2.21 -6.36 2.77
C GLY A 44 -0.69 -6.19 2.72
N ALA A 45 0.04 -7.21 2.28
CA ALA A 45 1.50 -7.17 2.24
C ALA A 45 2.05 -5.96 1.47
N LEU A 46 1.51 -5.64 0.28
CA LEU A 46 1.97 -4.51 -0.52
C LEU A 46 1.59 -3.16 0.11
N GLY A 47 0.35 -3.03 0.60
CA GLY A 47 -0.08 -1.78 1.23
C GLY A 47 0.69 -1.46 2.51
N LEU A 48 0.86 -2.43 3.41
CA LEU A 48 1.66 -2.25 4.64
C LEU A 48 3.12 -1.91 4.32
N THR A 49 3.70 -2.56 3.32
CA THR A 49 5.06 -2.23 2.85
C THR A 49 5.11 -0.82 2.26
N SER A 50 4.07 -0.39 1.52
CA SER A 50 4.00 1.00 1.02
C SER A 50 3.96 2.01 2.16
N VAL A 51 3.22 1.74 3.24
CA VAL A 51 3.21 2.60 4.44
C VAL A 51 4.60 2.74 5.02
N ALA A 52 5.29 1.60 5.26
CA ALA A 52 6.64 1.61 5.82
C ALA A 52 7.64 2.38 4.93
N ILE A 53 7.58 2.18 3.61
CA ILE A 53 8.42 2.91 2.65
C ILE A 53 8.13 4.42 2.70
N LEU A 54 6.87 4.82 2.65
CA LEU A 54 6.47 6.23 2.68
C LEU A 54 6.96 6.91 3.95
N LYS A 55 6.78 6.30 5.11
CA LYS A 55 7.21 6.87 6.39
C LYS A 55 8.73 6.89 6.56
N ALA A 56 9.45 5.91 6.01
CA ALA A 56 10.91 5.86 6.10
C ALA A 56 11.62 6.79 5.09
N LEU A 57 11.09 6.92 3.87
CA LEU A 57 11.79 7.58 2.77
C LEU A 57 11.16 8.92 2.33
N TYR A 58 9.92 9.19 2.75
CA TYR A 58 9.18 10.43 2.43
C TYR A 58 8.59 11.04 3.71
N PRO A 59 9.42 11.47 4.67
CA PRO A 59 8.95 11.86 6.02
C PRO A 59 8.05 13.11 6.03
N GLY A 60 8.00 13.86 4.93
CA GLY A 60 7.13 15.03 4.81
C GLY A 60 5.68 14.73 4.43
N VAL A 61 5.34 13.47 4.14
CA VAL A 61 3.97 13.10 3.76
C VAL A 61 3.16 12.59 4.95
N GLU A 62 1.88 12.93 4.93
CA GLU A 62 0.87 12.39 5.83
C GLU A 62 0.21 11.17 5.15
N VAL A 63 0.22 10.02 5.81
CA VAL A 63 -0.21 8.74 5.23
C VAL A 63 -1.48 8.23 5.88
N GLY A 64 -2.58 8.22 5.14
CA GLY A 64 -3.83 7.53 5.49
C GLY A 64 -3.86 6.12 4.92
N VAL A 65 -4.50 5.18 5.63
CA VAL A 65 -4.59 3.78 5.22
C VAL A 65 -6.02 3.28 5.29
N VAL A 66 -6.52 2.66 4.23
CA VAL A 66 -7.79 1.93 4.25
C VAL A 66 -7.53 0.46 4.53
N ALA A 67 -8.01 -0.04 5.66
CA ALA A 67 -7.77 -1.40 6.13
C ALA A 67 -9.07 -2.13 6.48
N ARG A 68 -9.13 -3.41 6.10
CA ARG A 68 -10.31 -4.25 6.33
C ARG A 68 -10.33 -4.89 7.71
N PHE A 69 -9.17 -5.41 8.16
CA PHE A 69 -9.07 -6.22 9.36
C PHE A 69 -8.31 -5.50 10.47
N GLU A 70 -8.63 -5.82 11.73
CA GLU A 70 -8.00 -5.18 12.89
C GLU A 70 -6.47 -5.37 12.92
N ALA A 71 -5.97 -6.57 12.60
CA ALA A 71 -4.53 -6.82 12.52
C ALA A 71 -3.84 -5.94 11.46
N GLN A 72 -4.52 -5.64 10.36
CA GLN A 72 -4.01 -4.73 9.33
C GLN A 72 -3.95 -3.28 9.84
N ARG A 73 -4.97 -2.84 10.57
CA ARG A 73 -5.04 -1.49 11.15
C ARG A 73 -3.91 -1.29 12.17
N ALA A 74 -3.77 -2.24 13.10
CA ALA A 74 -2.73 -2.21 14.10
C ALA A 74 -1.32 -2.15 13.48
N MET A 75 -1.07 -2.97 12.44
CA MET A 75 0.22 -2.97 11.75
C MET A 75 0.46 -1.69 10.96
N ALA A 76 -0.57 -1.12 10.32
CA ALA A 76 -0.45 0.17 9.62
C ALA A 76 -0.03 1.28 10.59
N LEU A 77 -0.65 1.36 11.78
CA LEU A 77 -0.26 2.30 12.83
C LEU A 77 1.16 2.04 13.35
N GLN A 78 1.52 0.77 13.54
CA GLN A 78 2.89 0.40 13.95
C GLN A 78 3.94 0.85 12.92
N PHE A 79 3.62 0.81 11.63
CA PHE A 79 4.49 1.32 10.56
C PHE A 79 4.41 2.84 10.37
N GLY A 80 3.66 3.54 11.23
CA GLY A 80 3.64 4.98 11.29
C GLY A 80 2.56 5.65 10.45
N ALA A 81 1.50 4.94 10.04
CA ALA A 81 0.34 5.58 9.39
C ALA A 81 -0.25 6.66 10.32
N ASP A 82 -0.56 7.82 9.74
CA ASP A 82 -1.10 8.97 10.49
C ASP A 82 -2.61 8.84 10.74
N ALA A 83 -3.30 8.08 9.85
CA ALA A 83 -4.72 7.77 10.02
C ALA A 83 -5.06 6.40 9.42
N VAL A 84 -6.05 5.72 9.98
CA VAL A 84 -6.54 4.42 9.49
C VAL A 84 -8.05 4.43 9.41
N PHE A 85 -8.58 4.01 8.26
CA PHE A 85 -10.00 4.04 7.92
C PHE A 85 -10.55 2.64 7.69
N ALA A 86 -11.84 2.45 8.00
CA ALA A 86 -12.58 1.25 7.61
C ALA A 86 -12.86 1.28 6.09
N HIS A 87 -12.88 0.11 5.44
CA HIS A 87 -13.17 0.05 4.00
C HIS A 87 -14.67 0.15 3.67
N GLU A 88 -15.53 -0.07 4.64
CA GLU A 88 -17.00 -0.06 4.50
C GLU A 88 -17.66 0.57 5.75
N PRO A 89 -18.79 1.23 5.59
CA PRO A 89 -19.48 1.56 4.32
C PRO A 89 -18.72 2.58 3.49
N ARG A 90 -18.72 2.46 2.16
CA ARG A 90 -17.96 3.35 1.25
C ARG A 90 -18.36 4.83 1.34
N LEU A 91 -19.65 5.11 1.58
CA LEU A 91 -20.11 6.48 1.80
C LEU A 91 -19.40 7.10 3.00
N GLN A 92 -19.41 6.43 4.13
CA GLN A 92 -18.74 6.89 5.35
C GLN A 92 -17.22 7.03 5.13
N LEU A 93 -16.60 6.08 4.41
CA LEU A 93 -15.18 6.16 4.08
C LEU A 93 -14.85 7.44 3.30
N VAL A 94 -15.64 7.81 2.28
CA VAL A 94 -15.42 9.04 1.51
C VAL A 94 -15.58 10.28 2.40
N GLU A 95 -16.56 10.31 3.30
CA GLU A 95 -16.79 11.39 4.26
C GLU A 95 -15.62 11.51 5.26
N GLU A 96 -15.14 10.40 5.81
CA GLU A 96 -13.99 10.37 6.72
C GLU A 96 -12.71 10.83 6.03
N LEU A 97 -12.46 10.39 4.79
CA LEU A 97 -11.32 10.82 3.99
C LEU A 97 -11.36 12.31 3.64
N ALA A 98 -12.56 12.83 3.31
CA ALA A 98 -12.75 14.27 3.10
C ALA A 98 -12.45 15.07 4.38
N THR A 99 -12.95 14.60 5.52
CA THR A 99 -12.70 15.23 6.83
C THR A 99 -11.21 15.22 7.19
N TRP A 100 -10.56 14.06 7.05
CA TRP A 100 -9.12 13.91 7.33
C TRP A 100 -8.27 14.81 6.44
N SER A 101 -8.59 14.87 5.16
CA SER A 101 -7.82 15.68 4.21
C SER A 101 -8.17 17.17 4.27
N GLY A 102 -9.25 17.56 4.94
CA GLY A 102 -9.77 18.93 4.94
C GLY A 102 -10.35 19.33 3.59
N ALA A 103 -10.77 18.35 2.78
CA ALA A 103 -11.36 18.59 1.47
C ALA A 103 -12.86 18.96 1.57
N VAL A 104 -13.35 19.72 0.58
CA VAL A 104 -14.76 20.01 0.47
C VAL A 104 -15.47 18.84 -0.22
N LEU A 105 -16.57 18.38 0.37
CA LEU A 105 -17.36 17.27 -0.11
C LEU A 105 -18.59 17.77 -0.88
N HIS A 106 -18.79 17.24 -2.09
CA HIS A 106 -19.94 17.52 -2.93
C HIS A 106 -20.74 16.25 -3.20
N GLN A 107 -22.05 16.35 -3.05
CA GLN A 107 -22.96 15.25 -3.37
C GLN A 107 -23.42 15.37 -4.82
N PRO A 108 -23.09 14.42 -5.69
CA PRO A 108 -23.65 14.37 -7.04
C PRO A 108 -25.12 13.94 -7.01
N LEU A 109 -25.80 14.03 -8.15
CA LEU A 109 -27.21 13.60 -8.28
C LEU A 109 -27.36 12.09 -8.02
N ASP A 110 -26.32 11.31 -8.32
CA ASP A 110 -26.29 9.87 -8.12
C ASP A 110 -24.87 9.42 -7.75
N GLY A 111 -24.76 8.31 -7.00
CA GLY A 111 -23.50 7.70 -6.58
C GLY A 111 -22.88 8.31 -5.32
N LEU A 112 -21.62 7.98 -5.09
CA LEU A 112 -20.85 8.43 -3.93
C LEU A 112 -20.47 9.92 -4.04
N PRO A 113 -20.30 10.63 -2.92
CA PRO A 113 -19.77 11.99 -2.90
C PRO A 113 -18.38 12.10 -3.54
N VAL A 114 -18.00 13.30 -3.90
CA VAL A 114 -16.71 13.63 -4.49
C VAL A 114 -16.10 14.85 -3.79
N THR A 115 -14.80 14.82 -3.54
CA THR A 115 -14.08 15.98 -2.99
C THR A 115 -13.71 16.98 -4.07
N HIS A 116 -13.99 18.28 -3.85
CA HIS A 116 -13.53 19.37 -4.71
C HIS A 116 -13.58 20.74 -3.96
N PRO A 117 -12.43 21.42 -3.71
CA PRO A 117 -11.08 20.93 -3.95
C PRO A 117 -10.75 19.69 -3.13
N GLY A 118 -9.99 18.79 -3.73
CA GLY A 118 -9.43 17.63 -3.06
C GLY A 118 -8.03 17.91 -2.49
N HIS A 119 -7.61 17.16 -1.47
CA HIS A 119 -6.30 17.38 -0.83
C HIS A 119 -5.52 16.09 -0.59
N ILE A 120 -5.85 15.00 -1.28
CA ILE A 120 -5.06 13.77 -1.32
C ILE A 120 -4.32 13.75 -2.66
N ASP A 121 -3.00 13.82 -2.61
CA ASP A 121 -2.17 13.98 -3.80
C ASP A 121 -1.97 12.67 -4.57
N VAL A 122 -1.81 11.56 -3.82
CA VAL A 122 -1.57 10.24 -4.41
C VAL A 122 -2.38 9.18 -3.67
N VAL A 123 -2.99 8.27 -4.43
CA VAL A 123 -3.58 7.03 -3.93
C VAL A 123 -2.76 5.86 -4.45
N TYR A 124 -2.18 5.05 -3.57
CA TYR A 124 -1.60 3.75 -3.92
C TYR A 124 -2.61 2.65 -3.59
N ASP A 125 -3.19 2.06 -4.62
CA ASP A 125 -4.20 1.02 -4.50
C ASP A 125 -3.58 -0.37 -4.71
N SER A 126 -3.50 -1.16 -3.65
CA SER A 126 -2.99 -2.53 -3.68
C SER A 126 -4.07 -3.60 -3.95
N ILE A 127 -5.30 -3.18 -4.24
CA ILE A 127 -6.46 -4.05 -4.48
C ILE A 127 -6.90 -3.99 -5.94
N ALA A 128 -7.07 -2.78 -6.48
CA ALA A 128 -7.50 -2.46 -7.85
C ALA A 128 -8.88 -3.02 -8.25
N LYS A 129 -9.80 -3.12 -7.31
CA LYS A 129 -11.21 -3.42 -7.63
C LYS A 129 -11.94 -2.15 -8.08
N ALA A 130 -13.02 -2.33 -8.82
CA ALA A 130 -13.89 -1.23 -9.25
C ALA A 130 -14.27 -0.30 -8.10
N GLU A 131 -14.64 -0.86 -6.95
CA GLU A 131 -15.00 -0.11 -5.74
C GLU A 131 -13.86 0.71 -5.14
N THR A 132 -12.61 0.21 -5.19
CA THR A 132 -11.45 0.93 -4.63
C THR A 132 -10.94 1.99 -5.59
N LEU A 133 -10.97 1.73 -6.89
CA LEU A 133 -10.66 2.70 -7.94
C LEU A 133 -11.65 3.87 -7.90
N GLU A 134 -12.95 3.57 -7.76
CA GLU A 134 -14.01 4.59 -7.67
C GLU A 134 -13.81 5.51 -6.46
N VAL A 135 -13.60 4.96 -5.27
CA VAL A 135 -13.31 5.77 -4.09
C VAL A 135 -12.03 6.58 -4.29
N GLY A 136 -10.97 5.95 -4.81
CA GLY A 136 -9.67 6.60 -5.04
C GLY A 136 -9.79 7.86 -5.90
N VAL A 137 -10.48 7.80 -7.04
CA VAL A 137 -10.62 8.99 -7.92
C VAL A 137 -11.54 10.07 -7.33
N ARG A 138 -12.48 9.69 -6.46
CA ARG A 138 -13.39 10.64 -5.81
C ARG A 138 -12.71 11.48 -4.75
N VAL A 139 -11.72 10.90 -4.03
CA VAL A 139 -11.04 11.57 -2.92
C VAL A 139 -9.74 12.27 -3.30
N LEU A 140 -9.17 11.97 -4.46
CA LEU A 140 -7.96 12.61 -4.96
C LEU A 140 -8.13 14.13 -5.15
N ALA A 141 -7.05 14.86 -5.01
CA ALA A 141 -6.93 16.24 -5.46
C ALA A 141 -7.03 16.34 -6.99
N GLU A 142 -7.28 17.54 -7.49
CA GLU A 142 -7.16 17.87 -8.91
C GLU A 142 -5.72 17.61 -9.37
N ARG A 143 -5.58 16.95 -10.52
CA ARG A 143 -4.28 16.48 -11.06
C ARG A 143 -3.54 15.48 -10.15
N GLY A 144 -4.25 14.93 -9.16
CA GLY A 144 -3.74 13.86 -8.31
C GLY A 144 -3.48 12.58 -9.10
N ARG A 145 -2.87 11.62 -8.44
CA ARG A 145 -2.46 10.37 -9.10
C ARG A 145 -2.98 9.15 -8.36
N LEU A 146 -3.59 8.23 -9.10
CA LEU A 146 -3.93 6.90 -8.63
C LEU A 146 -2.95 5.89 -9.23
N VAL A 147 -2.20 5.20 -8.38
CA VAL A 147 -1.25 4.15 -8.77
C VAL A 147 -1.74 2.83 -8.22
N TYR A 148 -2.01 1.86 -9.09
CA TYR A 148 -2.45 0.56 -8.63
C TYR A 148 -1.40 -0.54 -8.88
N THR A 149 -1.21 -1.38 -7.87
CA THR A 149 -0.36 -2.56 -7.86
C THR A 149 -1.17 -3.86 -7.76
N GLY A 150 -2.44 -3.74 -7.41
CA GLY A 150 -3.39 -4.84 -7.37
C GLY A 150 -3.82 -5.28 -8.76
N VAL A 151 -4.35 -6.51 -8.83
CA VAL A 151 -4.99 -7.05 -10.03
C VAL A 151 -6.33 -7.64 -9.61
N ALA A 152 -7.42 -7.14 -10.18
CA ALA A 152 -8.77 -7.62 -9.93
C ALA A 152 -9.49 -7.93 -11.25
N THR A 153 -10.61 -8.64 -11.17
CA THR A 153 -11.48 -8.86 -12.32
C THR A 153 -12.01 -7.51 -12.82
N PRO A 154 -11.97 -7.24 -14.13
CA PRO A 154 -12.51 -6.01 -14.69
C PRO A 154 -14.02 -5.87 -14.40
N GLU A 155 -14.41 -4.73 -13.86
CA GLU A 155 -15.79 -4.39 -13.56
C GLU A 155 -16.08 -2.95 -14.02
N ARG A 156 -17.36 -2.60 -14.15
CA ARG A 156 -17.76 -1.23 -14.43
C ARG A 156 -17.77 -0.41 -13.15
N TRP A 157 -17.29 0.83 -13.22
CA TRP A 157 -17.31 1.78 -12.13
C TRP A 157 -17.42 3.22 -12.66
N GLU A 158 -17.81 4.12 -11.79
CA GLU A 158 -17.97 5.53 -12.13
C GLU A 158 -16.61 6.23 -12.21
N SER A 159 -16.21 6.61 -13.41
CA SER A 159 -14.89 7.18 -13.70
C SER A 159 -14.90 8.67 -14.08
N THR A 160 -16.07 9.31 -14.09
CA THR A 160 -16.23 10.73 -14.47
C THR A 160 -15.31 11.68 -13.69
N PRO A 161 -15.01 11.47 -12.39
CA PRO A 161 -14.06 12.30 -11.65
C PRO A 161 -12.67 12.39 -12.29
N ILE A 162 -12.24 11.37 -13.05
CA ILE A 162 -10.95 11.38 -13.76
C ILE A 162 -10.88 12.56 -14.72
N TYR A 163 -11.95 12.75 -15.50
CA TYR A 163 -12.03 13.85 -16.48
C TYR A 163 -12.05 15.21 -15.80
N PHE A 164 -12.96 15.42 -14.85
CA PHE A 164 -13.15 16.73 -14.24
C PHE A 164 -12.00 17.18 -13.34
N LYS A 165 -11.29 16.23 -12.73
CA LYS A 165 -10.14 16.50 -11.87
C LYS A 165 -8.79 16.34 -12.59
N GLU A 166 -8.77 16.00 -13.88
CA GLU A 166 -7.54 15.76 -14.65
C GLU A 166 -6.61 14.71 -13.99
N ILE A 167 -7.20 13.64 -13.42
CA ILE A 167 -6.48 12.62 -12.66
C ILE A 167 -5.62 11.75 -13.58
N THR A 168 -4.40 11.43 -13.14
CA THR A 168 -3.57 10.42 -13.77
C THR A 168 -3.78 9.06 -13.11
N ILE A 169 -4.06 8.02 -13.91
CA ILE A 169 -4.08 6.63 -13.43
C ILE A 169 -2.89 5.88 -14.03
N ALA A 170 -2.14 5.18 -13.18
CA ALA A 170 -0.96 4.42 -13.56
C ALA A 170 -1.00 3.01 -12.98
N GLY A 171 -0.73 2.01 -13.81
CA GLY A 171 -0.45 0.65 -13.36
C GLY A 171 1.03 0.48 -13.02
N SER A 172 1.32 -0.29 -11.98
CA SER A 172 2.67 -0.66 -11.61
C SER A 172 2.76 -2.17 -11.45
N ASN A 173 3.71 -2.80 -12.16
CA ASN A 173 3.87 -4.24 -12.16
C ASN A 173 5.31 -4.65 -11.86
N ALA A 174 5.47 -5.58 -10.94
CA ALA A 174 6.75 -6.15 -10.55
C ALA A 174 7.77 -5.10 -10.05
N PHE A 175 9.04 -5.29 -10.34
CA PHE A 175 10.15 -4.43 -9.95
C PHE A 175 11.40 -4.75 -10.79
N GLY A 176 12.43 -3.91 -10.69
CA GLY A 176 13.65 -4.10 -11.44
C GLY A 176 14.78 -3.23 -10.94
N MET A 177 15.47 -2.60 -11.88
CA MET A 177 16.48 -1.58 -11.60
C MET A 177 15.79 -0.25 -11.37
N GLU A 178 16.01 0.34 -10.21
CA GLU A 178 15.40 1.60 -9.80
C GLU A 178 16.44 2.69 -9.64
N ASP A 179 16.06 3.91 -9.98
CA ASP A 179 16.85 5.12 -9.73
C ASP A 179 16.41 5.75 -8.41
N PHE A 180 17.28 5.70 -7.40
CA PHE A 180 16.98 6.22 -6.07
C PHE A 180 18.23 6.84 -5.43
N GLU A 181 18.07 8.04 -4.84
CA GLU A 181 19.16 8.81 -4.21
C GLU A 181 20.41 8.94 -5.12
N GLY A 182 20.19 9.16 -6.43
CA GLY A 182 21.27 9.31 -7.41
C GLY A 182 22.00 8.01 -7.80
N ARG A 183 21.50 6.87 -7.36
CA ARG A 183 22.07 5.54 -7.63
C ARG A 183 21.05 4.69 -8.41
N ARG A 184 21.57 3.85 -9.32
CA ARG A 184 20.76 2.86 -10.02
C ARG A 184 21.11 1.47 -9.54
N LEU A 185 20.16 0.82 -8.86
CA LEU A 185 20.35 -0.52 -8.30
C LEU A 185 19.05 -1.32 -8.31
N HIS A 186 19.18 -2.63 -8.14
CA HIS A 186 18.02 -3.51 -8.09
C HIS A 186 17.24 -3.28 -6.80
N ALA A 187 15.90 -3.24 -6.87
CA ALA A 187 15.03 -2.95 -5.73
C ALA A 187 15.28 -3.87 -4.52
N ILE A 188 15.53 -5.17 -4.76
CA ILE A 188 15.90 -6.12 -3.69
C ILE A 188 17.23 -5.74 -3.03
N ALA A 189 18.24 -5.34 -3.80
CA ALA A 189 19.53 -4.93 -3.23
C ALA A 189 19.37 -3.68 -2.38
N LEU A 190 18.58 -2.72 -2.83
CA LEU A 190 18.24 -1.54 -2.03
C LEU A 190 17.54 -1.91 -0.72
N TYR A 191 16.57 -2.82 -0.78
CA TYR A 191 15.90 -3.30 0.43
C TYR A 191 16.88 -3.84 1.46
N LEU A 192 17.79 -4.73 1.02
CA LEU A 192 18.78 -5.34 1.90
C LEU A 192 19.73 -4.28 2.50
N GLU A 193 20.10 -3.24 1.73
CA GLU A 193 20.85 -2.09 2.24
C GLU A 193 20.06 -1.32 3.31
N LEU A 194 18.80 -0.99 3.05
CA LEU A 194 17.96 -0.24 4.00
C LEU A 194 17.77 -1.00 5.33
N VAL A 195 17.58 -2.32 5.25
CA VAL A 195 17.49 -3.19 6.45
C VAL A 195 18.80 -3.22 7.21
N ARG A 196 19.93 -3.46 6.51
CA ARG A 196 21.25 -3.49 7.13
C ARG A 196 21.60 -2.19 7.84
N ASP A 197 21.24 -1.07 7.23
CA ASP A 197 21.52 0.27 7.73
C ASP A 197 20.51 0.74 8.79
N GLY A 198 19.54 -0.10 9.16
CA GLY A 198 18.50 0.19 10.15
C GLY A 198 17.49 1.27 9.73
N ARG A 199 17.43 1.59 8.44
CA ARG A 199 16.53 2.61 7.87
C ARG A 199 15.11 2.08 7.66
N LEU A 200 14.91 0.76 7.62
CA LEU A 200 13.62 0.12 7.41
C LEU A 200 13.57 -1.23 8.14
N ASP A 201 12.49 -1.46 8.87
CA ASP A 201 12.13 -2.77 9.40
C ASP A 201 10.66 -3.07 9.12
N ILE A 202 10.41 -4.07 8.28
CA ILE A 202 9.08 -4.58 7.97
C ILE A 202 8.88 -6.01 8.46
N THR A 203 9.81 -6.54 9.26
CA THR A 203 9.74 -7.91 9.80
C THR A 203 8.50 -8.16 10.68
N PRO A 204 7.93 -7.17 11.41
CA PRO A 204 6.71 -7.38 12.18
C PRO A 204 5.50 -7.86 11.34
N MET A 205 5.48 -7.57 10.02
CA MET A 205 4.40 -8.07 9.16
C MET A 205 4.47 -9.57 8.86
N LEU A 206 5.61 -10.25 9.10
CA LEU A 206 5.74 -11.69 9.00
C LEU A 206 5.13 -12.37 10.24
N THR A 207 3.83 -12.47 10.27
CA THR A 207 3.06 -12.91 11.44
C THR A 207 3.02 -14.42 11.62
N HIS A 208 3.15 -15.19 10.55
CA HIS A 208 2.99 -16.65 10.60
C HIS A 208 4.12 -17.36 9.87
N ARG A 209 4.57 -18.45 10.48
CA ARG A 209 5.57 -19.38 9.91
C ARG A 209 5.01 -20.78 9.96
N PHE A 210 5.24 -21.55 8.91
CA PHE A 210 4.78 -22.91 8.77
C PHE A 210 5.90 -23.78 8.18
N GLY A 211 5.91 -25.06 8.53
CA GLY A 211 6.70 -26.05 7.81
C GLY A 211 6.13 -26.29 6.40
N LEU A 212 6.93 -26.83 5.49
CA LEU A 212 6.46 -27.11 4.13
C LEU A 212 5.26 -28.08 4.10
N GLU A 213 5.20 -29.02 5.04
CA GLU A 213 4.08 -29.97 5.18
C GLU A 213 2.78 -29.29 5.63
N GLU A 214 2.87 -28.09 6.19
CA GLU A 214 1.75 -27.32 6.72
C GLU A 214 1.18 -26.34 5.68
N TRP A 215 1.37 -26.59 4.37
CA TRP A 215 0.93 -25.69 3.32
C TRP A 215 -0.57 -25.38 3.37
N TRP A 216 -1.41 -26.37 3.75
CA TRP A 216 -2.86 -26.17 3.83
C TRP A 216 -3.27 -25.29 5.03
N PRO A 217 -2.80 -25.50 6.27
CA PRO A 217 -2.95 -24.55 7.37
C PRO A 217 -2.48 -23.12 7.01
N ALA A 218 -1.34 -22.98 6.32
CA ALA A 218 -0.82 -21.71 5.88
C ALA A 218 -1.77 -20.96 4.94
N LEU A 219 -2.29 -21.64 3.91
CA LEU A 219 -3.28 -21.05 3.00
C LEU A 219 -4.59 -20.72 3.71
N LYS A 220 -5.03 -21.55 4.65
CA LYS A 220 -6.22 -21.30 5.46
C LYS A 220 -6.06 -20.08 6.36
N ALA A 221 -4.87 -19.85 6.92
CA ALA A 221 -4.58 -18.66 7.70
C ALA A 221 -4.73 -17.39 6.85
N LEU A 222 -4.17 -17.37 5.64
CA LEU A 222 -4.32 -16.26 4.70
C LEU A 222 -5.76 -16.07 4.22
N ALA A 223 -6.52 -17.15 4.01
CA ALA A 223 -7.92 -17.06 3.57
C ALA A 223 -8.86 -16.54 4.67
N ARG A 224 -8.45 -16.60 5.93
CA ARG A 224 -9.24 -16.22 7.11
C ARG A 224 -8.52 -15.19 7.96
N GLN A 225 -8.01 -14.13 7.34
CA GLN A 225 -7.27 -13.07 8.01
C GLN A 225 -8.06 -12.38 9.14
N ASP A 226 -9.38 -12.35 9.02
CA ASP A 226 -10.31 -11.87 10.05
C ASP A 226 -10.19 -12.61 11.39
N ARG A 227 -9.81 -13.90 11.34
CA ARG A 227 -9.67 -14.76 12.51
C ARG A 227 -8.23 -15.07 12.87
N SER A 228 -7.40 -15.27 11.88
CA SER A 228 -6.00 -15.65 12.08
C SER A 228 -5.09 -14.46 12.39
N GLY A 229 -5.45 -13.26 11.95
CA GLY A 229 -4.58 -12.09 11.98
C GLY A 229 -3.36 -12.20 11.03
N ALA A 230 -3.39 -13.15 10.08
CA ALA A 230 -2.27 -13.36 9.16
C ALA A 230 -2.10 -12.17 8.21
N LEU A 231 -0.92 -11.53 8.24
CA LEU A 231 -0.56 -10.45 7.33
C LEU A 231 0.39 -10.96 6.23
N LYS A 232 1.48 -11.59 6.62
CA LYS A 232 2.40 -12.30 5.74
C LYS A 232 2.72 -13.66 6.33
N VAL A 233 2.76 -14.67 5.48
CA VAL A 233 3.09 -16.05 5.82
C VAL A 233 4.39 -16.44 5.12
N ALA A 234 5.27 -17.13 5.81
CA ALA A 234 6.45 -17.76 5.23
C ALA A 234 6.53 -19.26 5.57
N PHE A 235 7.16 -20.02 4.71
CA PHE A 235 7.51 -21.39 4.96
C PHE A 235 8.95 -21.49 5.44
N THR A 236 9.18 -22.34 6.46
CA THR A 236 10.50 -22.71 6.94
C THR A 236 10.80 -24.14 6.54
N PRO A 237 11.81 -24.41 5.70
CA PRO A 237 12.06 -25.75 5.16
C PRO A 237 12.40 -26.81 6.19
N ASN A 238 12.86 -26.39 7.39
CA ASN A 238 13.41 -27.24 8.44
C ASN A 238 12.79 -26.92 9.82
N ALA A 239 11.50 -26.73 9.89
CA ALA A 239 10.79 -26.55 11.17
C ALA A 239 10.38 -27.91 11.73
#